data_8445cc6cca9802b6aba48b707331ead6
#
_entry.id   8445cc6cca9802b6aba48b707331ead6
#
_cell.length_a   1.000
_cell.length_b   1.000
_cell.length_c   1.000
_cell.angle_alpha   90.00
_cell.angle_beta   90.00
_cell.angle_gamma   90.00
#
_symmetry.space_group_name_H-M   'P 1'
#
loop_
_entity.id
_entity.type
_entity.pdbx_description
1 polymer ?
#
loop_
_entity_poly.entity_id
_entity_poly.type
_entity_poly.pdbx_seq_one_letter_code
_entity_poly.pdbx_strand_id
1 'polypeptide(L)'
;MEACVIATHRCNARCEMCHTWKYPSRIEEEISPEIMEKVPTGLKKLNLTGGEPALRDDLLDIVRVLAKKAKKIDISTNGYFTERLVEVGKRFSNIAFRISVEGLPKLNDNLRGIKDGFDRALRTVLRLREVGVRDVGFGMVISDKNKDDLLDLYHLCASMGLEFGNSTMHNSFYFNKHDNRIEIVNGTVEQMHRFIEALLQSKRKELKLRIKDWGRAYINLGILRHIQGEQRLIPCGAGKDVFFLDPYGKILACNGSEIPWIMGDLREKSFAKIWESLEAEGARKKVANCNRACWMVGTARPAMRKQPWIPLFWIMNNKIKLALGRDIWC
;
A
#
# COMPACT_ATOMS: atom_id res chain seq x y z
N MET A 1 11.09 -12.22 3.27
CA MET A 1 9.63 -12.28 3.06
C MET A 1 8.98 -11.03 3.63
N GLU A 2 7.83 -10.62 3.12
CA GLU A 2 7.02 -9.52 3.62
C GLU A 2 5.60 -10.00 3.87
N ALA A 3 4.81 -9.23 4.62
CA ALA A 3 3.42 -9.56 4.90
C ALA A 3 2.51 -8.34 4.72
N CYS A 4 1.26 -8.61 4.38
CA CYS A 4 0.18 -7.64 4.49
C CYS A 4 -0.90 -8.26 5.39
N VAL A 5 -1.19 -7.61 6.51
CA VAL A 5 -2.18 -8.05 7.50
C VAL A 5 -3.38 -7.13 7.39
N ILE A 6 -4.51 -7.70 7.03
CA ILE A 6 -5.82 -7.04 7.00
C ILE A 6 -6.45 -7.29 8.37
N ALA A 7 -6.38 -6.29 9.27
CA ALA A 7 -6.80 -6.47 10.67
C ALA A 7 -8.30 -6.56 10.86
N THR A 8 -9.07 -5.91 9.97
CA THR A 8 -10.53 -5.79 10.06
C THR A 8 -11.11 -5.41 8.70
N HIS A 9 -12.37 -5.73 8.45
CA HIS A 9 -13.15 -5.15 7.33
C HIS A 9 -14.05 -3.99 7.79
N ARG A 10 -14.12 -3.68 9.07
CA ARG A 10 -14.85 -2.51 9.57
C ARG A 10 -14.15 -1.23 9.15
N CYS A 11 -14.91 -0.24 8.70
CA CYS A 11 -14.39 1.07 8.29
C CYS A 11 -15.41 2.16 8.56
N ASN A 12 -14.94 3.32 8.99
CA ASN A 12 -15.75 4.52 9.18
C ASN A 12 -15.82 5.42 7.92
N ALA A 13 -14.98 5.16 6.91
CA ALA A 13 -15.02 5.84 5.62
C ALA A 13 -15.86 5.04 4.60
N ARG A 14 -16.46 5.74 3.63
CA ARG A 14 -17.31 5.16 2.59
C ARG A 14 -16.75 5.43 1.20
N CYS A 15 -15.46 5.07 1.03
CA CYS A 15 -14.72 5.35 -0.20
C CYS A 15 -15.40 4.75 -1.43
N GLU A 16 -15.48 5.53 -2.51
CA GLU A 16 -16.08 5.09 -3.78
C GLU A 16 -15.36 3.88 -4.38
N MET A 17 -14.00 3.87 -4.30
CA MET A 17 -13.17 2.80 -4.84
C MET A 17 -13.08 1.56 -3.94
N CYS A 18 -13.78 1.53 -2.81
CA CYS A 18 -13.68 0.45 -1.82
C CYS A 18 -15.04 0.14 -1.21
N HIS A 19 -15.46 -1.11 -1.28
CA HIS A 19 -16.76 -1.53 -0.75
C HIS A 19 -16.66 -2.30 0.57
N THR A 20 -15.47 -2.36 1.18
CA THR A 20 -15.23 -3.06 2.46
C THR A 20 -16.21 -2.59 3.54
N TRP A 21 -16.52 -1.30 3.60
CA TRP A 21 -17.44 -0.72 4.56
C TRP A 21 -18.90 -1.23 4.42
N LYS A 22 -19.28 -1.77 3.27
CA LYS A 22 -20.60 -2.40 3.03
C LYS A 22 -20.66 -3.82 3.60
N TYR A 23 -19.51 -4.45 3.83
CA TYR A 23 -19.37 -5.83 4.27
C TYR A 23 -18.40 -5.91 5.46
N PRO A 24 -18.74 -5.27 6.59
CA PRO A 24 -17.86 -5.26 7.76
C PRO A 24 -17.71 -6.67 8.36
N SER A 25 -16.53 -6.99 8.85
CA SER A 25 -16.34 -8.17 9.70
C SER A 25 -17.04 -7.98 11.04
N ARG A 26 -17.52 -9.08 11.64
CA ARG A 26 -17.97 -9.09 13.03
C ARG A 26 -16.75 -9.16 13.95
N ILE A 27 -16.80 -8.49 15.09
CA ILE A 27 -15.67 -8.40 16.04
C ILE A 27 -15.22 -9.80 16.47
N GLU A 28 -16.18 -10.69 16.72
CA GLU A 28 -15.94 -12.06 17.19
C GLU A 28 -15.27 -12.95 16.14
N GLU A 29 -15.36 -12.55 14.86
CA GLU A 29 -14.75 -13.29 13.75
C GLU A 29 -13.32 -12.82 13.45
N GLU A 30 -12.95 -11.63 13.93
CA GLU A 30 -11.62 -11.09 13.70
C GLU A 30 -10.57 -11.85 14.51
N ILE A 31 -9.44 -12.16 13.88
CA ILE A 31 -8.35 -12.82 14.60
C ILE A 31 -7.81 -11.94 15.72
N SER A 32 -7.57 -12.57 16.85
CA SER A 32 -6.99 -11.92 18.01
C SER A 32 -5.46 -11.75 17.89
N PRO A 33 -4.84 -10.90 18.72
CA PRO A 33 -3.38 -10.79 18.79
C PRO A 33 -2.67 -12.13 19.05
N GLU A 34 -3.29 -13.06 19.82
CA GLU A 34 -2.75 -14.38 20.10
C GLU A 34 -2.65 -15.24 18.83
N ILE A 35 -3.64 -15.16 17.95
CA ILE A 35 -3.56 -15.83 16.63
C ILE A 35 -2.45 -15.20 15.78
N MET A 36 -2.31 -13.87 15.83
CA MET A 36 -1.26 -13.15 15.10
C MET A 36 0.16 -13.49 15.60
N GLU A 37 0.32 -14.03 16.81
CA GLU A 37 1.62 -14.58 17.28
C GLU A 37 2.13 -15.72 16.39
N LYS A 38 1.25 -16.41 15.65
CA LYS A 38 1.65 -17.45 14.68
C LYS A 38 2.24 -16.88 13.39
N VAL A 39 2.17 -15.56 13.15
CA VAL A 39 2.84 -14.89 12.02
C VAL A 39 4.36 -15.10 12.17
N PRO A 40 5.08 -15.45 11.07
CA PRO A 40 6.49 -15.77 11.16
C PRO A 40 7.34 -14.56 11.56
N THR A 41 8.44 -14.80 12.24
CA THR A 41 9.44 -13.79 12.58
C THR A 41 10.39 -13.51 11.41
N GLY A 42 11.19 -12.44 11.50
CA GLY A 42 12.21 -12.13 10.50
C GLY A 42 11.67 -11.50 9.21
N LEU A 43 10.42 -11.04 9.22
CA LEU A 43 9.85 -10.31 8.08
C LEU A 43 10.64 -9.01 7.85
N LYS A 44 10.98 -8.72 6.59
CA LYS A 44 11.62 -7.47 6.21
C LYS A 44 10.70 -6.28 6.44
N LYS A 45 9.43 -6.47 6.11
CA LYS A 45 8.38 -5.47 6.24
C LYS A 45 7.03 -6.14 6.41
N LEU A 46 6.17 -5.48 7.19
CA LEU A 46 4.75 -5.83 7.33
C LEU A 46 3.90 -4.59 7.09
N ASN A 47 2.86 -4.71 6.28
CA ASN A 47 1.83 -3.68 6.16
C ASN A 47 0.62 -4.10 6.98
N LEU A 48 0.25 -3.30 7.98
CA LEU A 48 -0.99 -3.44 8.74
C LEU A 48 -2.05 -2.53 8.11
N THR A 49 -3.12 -3.12 7.65
CA THR A 49 -4.20 -2.45 6.92
C THR A 49 -5.56 -3.09 7.26
N GLY A 50 -6.58 -2.75 6.52
CA GLY A 50 -7.91 -3.34 6.65
C GLY A 50 -8.97 -2.47 5.99
N GLY A 51 -10.14 -2.40 6.61
CA GLY A 51 -11.04 -1.27 6.50
C GLY A 51 -10.35 -0.07 7.14
N GLU A 52 -10.51 0.09 8.47
CA GLU A 52 -9.72 1.04 9.24
C GLU A 52 -9.13 0.33 10.49
N PRO A 53 -7.81 0.10 10.52
CA PRO A 53 -7.18 -0.62 11.66
C PRO A 53 -7.39 0.07 13.00
N ALA A 54 -7.51 1.41 13.02
CA ALA A 54 -7.72 2.16 14.25
C ALA A 54 -9.14 2.04 14.85
N LEU A 55 -10.04 1.29 14.19
CA LEU A 55 -11.31 0.85 14.80
C LEU A 55 -11.16 -0.34 15.74
N ARG A 56 -10.03 -1.06 15.67
CA ARG A 56 -9.73 -2.15 16.58
C ARG A 56 -9.37 -1.58 17.96
N ASP A 57 -10.06 -2.01 19.01
CA ASP A 57 -9.77 -1.58 20.38
C ASP A 57 -8.45 -2.18 20.89
N ASP A 58 -8.10 -3.36 20.39
CA ASP A 58 -6.83 -4.06 20.65
C ASP A 58 -5.69 -3.70 19.68
N LEU A 59 -5.78 -2.57 18.95
CA LEU A 59 -4.76 -2.14 17.98
C LEU A 59 -3.35 -2.13 18.58
N LEU A 60 -3.19 -1.66 19.83
CA LEU A 60 -1.89 -1.62 20.50
C LEU A 60 -1.31 -3.01 20.72
N ASP A 61 -2.14 -3.98 21.06
CA ASP A 61 -1.70 -5.37 21.28
C ASP A 61 -1.36 -6.04 19.95
N ILE A 62 -2.15 -5.80 18.91
CA ILE A 62 -1.83 -6.21 17.54
C ILE A 62 -0.46 -5.67 17.12
N VAL A 63 -0.24 -4.37 17.29
CA VAL A 63 1.04 -3.75 16.91
C VAL A 63 2.18 -4.28 17.75
N ARG A 64 1.97 -4.51 19.08
CA ARG A 64 2.98 -5.09 19.98
C ARG A 64 3.43 -6.49 19.52
N VAL A 65 2.49 -7.32 19.10
CA VAL A 65 2.77 -8.65 18.56
C VAL A 65 3.54 -8.54 17.25
N LEU A 66 3.00 -7.78 16.30
CA LEU A 66 3.56 -7.69 14.94
C LEU A 66 4.91 -6.96 14.90
N ALA A 67 5.19 -6.05 15.84
CA ALA A 67 6.47 -5.35 15.93
C ALA A 67 7.65 -6.29 16.23
N LYS A 68 7.39 -7.42 16.89
CA LYS A 68 8.39 -8.48 17.13
C LYS A 68 8.62 -9.35 15.88
N LYS A 69 7.70 -9.35 14.93
CA LYS A 69 7.73 -10.20 13.72
C LYS A 69 8.44 -9.55 12.54
N ALA A 70 8.44 -8.22 12.45
CA ALA A 70 8.94 -7.49 11.29
C ALA A 70 9.95 -6.40 11.67
N LYS A 71 10.97 -6.22 10.83
CA LYS A 71 11.94 -5.11 11.00
C LYS A 71 11.28 -3.73 10.88
N LYS A 72 10.21 -3.64 10.10
CA LYS A 72 9.44 -2.42 9.88
C LYS A 72 7.97 -2.75 9.68
N ILE A 73 7.09 -1.95 10.29
CA ILE A 73 5.65 -1.99 10.05
C ILE A 73 5.22 -0.69 9.39
N ASP A 74 4.47 -0.79 8.29
CA ASP A 74 3.72 0.32 7.72
C ASP A 74 2.26 0.16 8.15
N ILE A 75 1.67 1.15 8.80
CA ILE A 75 0.24 1.20 9.10
C ILE A 75 -0.44 2.05 8.02
N SER A 76 -1.35 1.43 7.27
CA SER A 76 -2.22 2.12 6.31
C SER A 76 -3.53 2.46 7.00
N THR A 77 -3.87 3.75 7.10
CA THR A 77 -5.03 4.26 7.85
C THR A 77 -5.66 5.45 7.14
N ASN A 78 -6.92 5.73 7.40
CA ASN A 78 -7.55 6.96 6.95
C ASN A 78 -7.19 8.18 7.81
N GLY A 79 -6.50 7.97 8.93
CA GLY A 79 -6.02 9.03 9.81
C GLY A 79 -7.10 9.68 10.69
N TYR A 80 -8.31 9.15 10.72
CA TYR A 80 -9.43 9.76 11.45
C TYR A 80 -9.29 9.68 12.98
N PHE A 81 -8.65 8.62 13.48
CA PHE A 81 -8.48 8.34 14.90
C PHE A 81 -7.10 8.80 15.41
N THR A 82 -6.85 10.10 15.35
CA THR A 82 -5.54 10.72 15.64
C THR A 82 -4.92 10.21 16.92
N GLU A 83 -5.63 10.24 18.05
CA GLU A 83 -5.06 9.91 19.35
C GLU A 83 -4.64 8.43 19.46
N ARG A 84 -5.43 7.51 18.90
CA ARG A 84 -5.05 6.07 18.85
C ARG A 84 -3.78 5.85 18.03
N LEU A 85 -3.63 6.54 16.89
CA LEU A 85 -2.46 6.43 16.03
C LEU A 85 -1.22 7.07 16.67
N VAL A 86 -1.39 8.20 17.35
CA VAL A 86 -0.34 8.87 18.12
C VAL A 86 0.15 7.98 19.26
N GLU A 87 -0.75 7.31 19.97
CA GLU A 87 -0.41 6.35 21.01
C GLU A 87 0.49 5.20 20.49
N VAL A 88 0.15 4.66 19.31
CA VAL A 88 1.01 3.68 18.62
C VAL A 88 2.37 4.29 18.29
N GLY A 89 2.39 5.50 17.73
CA GLY A 89 3.62 6.20 17.34
C GLY A 89 4.57 6.48 18.52
N LYS A 90 4.01 6.77 19.70
CA LYS A 90 4.79 6.97 20.93
C LYS A 90 5.46 5.69 21.44
N ARG A 91 4.80 4.54 21.28
CA ARG A 91 5.23 3.27 21.88
C ARG A 91 6.18 2.45 21.01
N PHE A 92 6.16 2.65 19.69
CA PHE A 92 6.90 1.79 18.76
C PHE A 92 7.73 2.60 17.77
N SER A 93 9.04 2.40 17.77
CA SER A 93 9.99 3.16 16.94
C SER A 93 10.12 2.65 15.50
N ASN A 94 9.72 1.40 15.23
CA ASN A 94 9.83 0.78 13.91
C ASN A 94 8.56 0.91 13.03
N ILE A 95 7.67 1.83 13.40
CA ILE A 95 6.40 2.06 12.72
C ILE A 95 6.53 3.22 11.72
N ALA A 96 5.91 3.03 10.58
CA ALA A 96 5.64 4.08 9.61
C ALA A 96 4.13 4.20 9.38
N PHE A 97 3.67 5.41 9.10
CA PHE A 97 2.26 5.65 8.83
C PHE A 97 2.06 6.13 7.40
N ARG A 98 1.09 5.53 6.71
CA ARG A 98 0.60 5.96 5.40
C ARG A 98 -0.86 6.33 5.53
N ILE A 99 -1.10 7.62 5.59
CA ILE A 99 -2.42 8.18 5.80
C ILE A 99 -3.04 8.40 4.43
N SER A 100 -4.19 7.78 4.23
CA SER A 100 -4.85 7.78 2.92
C SER A 100 -5.51 9.11 2.63
N VAL A 101 -5.15 9.74 1.51
CA VAL A 101 -5.67 11.00 1.00
C VAL A 101 -5.82 10.88 -0.52
N GLU A 102 -7.01 11.13 -1.04
CA GLU A 102 -7.33 10.88 -2.46
C GLU A 102 -7.41 12.16 -3.30
N GLY A 103 -7.00 13.29 -2.75
CA GLY A 103 -7.01 14.60 -3.41
C GLY A 103 -6.91 15.74 -2.41
N LEU A 104 -7.07 16.97 -2.86
CA LEU A 104 -7.23 18.17 -2.02
C LEU A 104 -8.53 18.10 -1.20
N PRO A 105 -8.75 18.92 -0.17
CA PRO A 105 -9.77 18.69 0.86
C PRO A 105 -11.15 18.27 0.34
N LYS A 106 -11.73 19.06 -0.57
CA LYS A 106 -13.08 18.80 -1.10
C LYS A 106 -13.17 17.49 -1.87
N LEU A 107 -12.20 17.25 -2.75
CA LEU A 107 -12.15 16.02 -3.55
C LEU A 107 -11.89 14.80 -2.69
N ASN A 108 -10.96 14.91 -1.74
CA ASN A 108 -10.68 13.87 -0.78
C ASN A 108 -11.92 13.42 -0.02
N ASP A 109 -12.66 14.38 0.56
CA ASP A 109 -13.81 14.08 1.40
C ASP A 109 -14.94 13.45 0.60
N ASN A 110 -15.14 13.90 -0.64
CA ASN A 110 -16.09 13.29 -1.57
C ASN A 110 -15.71 11.84 -1.91
N LEU A 111 -14.48 11.61 -2.40
CA LEU A 111 -14.04 10.27 -2.83
C LEU A 111 -13.96 9.27 -1.67
N ARG A 112 -13.64 9.75 -0.46
CA ARG A 112 -13.57 8.91 0.72
C ARG A 112 -14.89 8.80 1.48
N GLY A 113 -15.90 9.61 1.12
CA GLY A 113 -17.21 9.62 1.76
C GLY A 113 -17.12 9.85 3.28
N ILE A 114 -16.25 10.77 3.70
CA ILE A 114 -15.99 11.07 5.11
C ILE A 114 -15.77 12.58 5.29
N LYS A 115 -16.58 13.20 6.13
CA LYS A 115 -16.50 14.62 6.40
C LYS A 115 -15.21 14.97 7.16
N ASP A 116 -14.59 16.09 6.80
CA ASP A 116 -13.35 16.60 7.39
C ASP A 116 -12.18 15.58 7.32
N GLY A 117 -12.25 14.64 6.36
CA GLY A 117 -11.28 13.55 6.23
C GLY A 117 -9.88 14.03 5.95
N PHE A 118 -9.72 15.04 5.06
CA PHE A 118 -8.42 15.64 4.77
C PHE A 118 -7.82 16.34 5.99
N ASP A 119 -8.62 17.15 6.68
CA ASP A 119 -8.15 17.92 7.85
C ASP A 119 -7.72 16.99 8.98
N ARG A 120 -8.47 15.90 9.21
CA ARG A 120 -8.10 14.89 10.20
C ARG A 120 -6.84 14.13 9.80
N ALA A 121 -6.69 13.78 8.53
CA ALA A 121 -5.48 13.15 8.00
C ALA A 121 -4.25 14.05 8.20
N LEU A 122 -4.36 15.34 7.88
CA LEU A 122 -3.30 16.31 8.08
C LEU A 122 -2.98 16.51 9.57
N ARG A 123 -3.98 16.65 10.41
CA ARG A 123 -3.80 16.74 11.88
C ARG A 123 -3.05 15.52 12.39
N THR A 124 -3.43 14.33 11.96
CA THR A 124 -2.78 13.09 12.39
C THR A 124 -1.32 13.03 11.96
N VAL A 125 -0.99 13.46 10.73
CA VAL A 125 0.41 13.57 10.28
C VAL A 125 1.21 14.50 11.17
N LEU A 126 0.69 15.69 11.47
CA LEU A 126 1.36 16.68 12.32
C LEU A 126 1.58 16.15 13.74
N ARG A 127 0.56 15.58 14.36
CA ARG A 127 0.64 14.99 15.71
C ARG A 127 1.61 13.81 15.79
N LEU A 128 1.66 12.95 14.76
CA LEU A 128 2.64 11.87 14.69
C LEU A 128 4.08 12.42 14.61
N ARG A 129 4.29 13.50 13.86
CA ARG A 129 5.61 14.16 13.80
C ARG A 129 6.03 14.81 15.13
N GLU A 130 5.09 15.44 15.83
CA GLU A 130 5.34 16.00 17.17
C GLU A 130 5.84 14.95 18.16
N VAL A 131 5.32 13.73 18.09
CA VAL A 131 5.77 12.62 18.97
C VAL A 131 6.97 11.86 18.42
N GLY A 132 7.65 12.38 17.39
CA GLY A 132 8.91 11.85 16.89
C GLY A 132 8.82 10.79 15.80
N VAL A 133 7.64 10.50 15.25
CA VAL A 133 7.51 9.58 14.12
C VAL A 133 8.08 10.23 12.86
N ARG A 134 9.19 9.68 12.35
CA ARG A 134 9.91 10.23 11.19
C ARG A 134 9.36 9.74 9.84
N ASP A 135 8.87 8.49 9.79
CA ASP A 135 8.39 7.87 8.56
C ASP A 135 6.86 7.94 8.47
N VAL A 136 6.36 9.14 8.18
CA VAL A 136 4.94 9.44 8.03
C VAL A 136 4.71 10.18 6.72
N GLY A 137 3.56 9.95 6.11
CA GLY A 137 3.16 10.64 4.89
C GLY A 137 1.82 10.18 4.34
N PHE A 138 1.45 10.75 3.21
CA PHE A 138 0.21 10.44 2.54
C PHE A 138 0.33 9.27 1.58
N GLY A 139 -0.78 8.60 1.36
CA GLY A 139 -0.96 7.56 0.36
C GLY A 139 -2.20 7.84 -0.48
N MET A 140 -2.08 7.78 -1.81
CA MET A 140 -3.15 8.08 -2.75
C MET A 140 -3.44 6.87 -3.64
N VAL A 141 -4.71 6.59 -3.89
CA VAL A 141 -5.15 5.67 -4.94
C VAL A 141 -5.52 6.49 -6.16
N ILE A 142 -4.70 6.39 -7.20
CA ILE A 142 -4.89 7.15 -8.44
C ILE A 142 -6.09 6.62 -9.22
N SER A 143 -6.92 7.53 -9.68
CA SER A 143 -8.06 7.32 -10.57
C SER A 143 -8.18 8.45 -11.59
N ASP A 144 -9.07 8.31 -12.54
CA ASP A 144 -9.47 9.36 -13.47
C ASP A 144 -10.03 10.60 -12.77
N LYS A 145 -10.68 10.42 -11.60
CA LYS A 145 -11.32 11.51 -10.85
C LYS A 145 -10.33 12.41 -10.09
N ASN A 146 -9.15 11.89 -9.73
CA ASN A 146 -8.20 12.60 -8.88
C ASN A 146 -6.80 12.80 -9.49
N LYS A 147 -6.66 12.47 -10.77
CA LYS A 147 -5.39 12.60 -11.49
C LYS A 147 -4.78 14.00 -11.44
N ASP A 148 -5.63 15.02 -11.43
CA ASP A 148 -5.21 16.43 -11.47
C ASP A 148 -4.62 16.88 -10.12
N ASP A 149 -5.07 16.31 -9.01
CA ASP A 149 -4.53 16.60 -7.66
C ASP A 149 -3.23 15.83 -7.33
N LEU A 150 -2.79 14.90 -8.20
CA LEU A 150 -1.65 14.03 -7.94
C LEU A 150 -0.34 14.80 -7.70
N LEU A 151 -0.04 15.75 -8.58
CA LEU A 151 1.16 16.59 -8.47
C LEU A 151 1.07 17.55 -7.27
N ASP A 152 -0.08 18.15 -7.03
CA ASP A 152 -0.29 19.08 -5.92
C ASP A 152 -0.09 18.39 -4.56
N LEU A 153 -0.64 17.19 -4.39
CA LEU A 153 -0.40 16.39 -3.18
C LEU A 153 1.07 15.98 -3.03
N TYR A 154 1.73 15.62 -4.13
CA TYR A 154 3.17 15.34 -4.08
C TYR A 154 3.98 16.58 -3.66
N HIS A 155 3.69 17.75 -4.22
CA HIS A 155 4.34 18.99 -3.88
C HIS A 155 4.08 19.42 -2.43
N LEU A 156 2.85 19.25 -1.95
CA LEU A 156 2.50 19.45 -0.55
C LEU A 156 3.35 18.54 0.36
N CYS A 157 3.40 17.24 0.07
CA CYS A 157 4.24 16.31 0.81
C CYS A 157 5.73 16.66 0.73
N ALA A 158 6.19 17.11 -0.44
CA ALA A 158 7.59 17.49 -0.63
C ALA A 158 7.97 18.71 0.20
N SER A 159 7.13 19.74 0.25
CA SER A 159 7.36 20.97 1.02
C SER A 159 7.37 20.70 2.53
N MET A 160 6.52 19.78 3.00
CA MET A 160 6.43 19.40 4.42
C MET A 160 7.49 18.35 4.84
N GLY A 161 8.33 17.85 3.93
CA GLY A 161 9.27 16.76 4.22
C GLY A 161 8.59 15.42 4.52
N LEU A 162 7.38 15.20 3.99
CA LEU A 162 6.59 13.98 4.20
C LEU A 162 6.85 12.96 3.10
N GLU A 163 6.61 11.69 3.43
CA GLU A 163 6.53 10.63 2.42
C GLU A 163 5.25 10.78 1.59
N PHE A 164 5.34 10.49 0.29
CA PHE A 164 4.19 10.36 -0.58
C PHE A 164 4.26 9.01 -1.29
N GLY A 165 3.27 8.18 -1.08
CA GLY A 165 3.12 6.90 -1.76
C GLY A 165 1.80 6.87 -2.53
N ASN A 166 1.78 6.11 -3.61
CA ASN A 166 0.57 5.96 -4.39
C ASN A 166 0.42 4.53 -4.90
N SER A 167 -0.78 4.20 -5.26
CA SER A 167 -1.21 3.00 -5.95
C SER A 167 -2.28 3.38 -6.96
N THR A 168 -2.79 2.43 -7.69
CA THR A 168 -3.94 2.65 -8.58
C THR A 168 -5.11 1.78 -8.16
N MET A 169 -6.28 2.08 -8.65
CA MET A 169 -7.47 1.25 -8.45
C MET A 169 -7.21 -0.17 -9.00
N HIS A 170 -7.67 -1.15 -8.28
CA HIS A 170 -7.64 -2.55 -8.70
C HIS A 170 -8.83 -3.30 -8.11
N ASN A 171 -9.24 -4.34 -8.77
CA ASN A 171 -10.24 -5.25 -8.24
C ASN A 171 -9.61 -6.24 -7.25
N SER A 172 -10.34 -6.57 -6.21
CA SER A 172 -9.89 -7.44 -5.14
C SER A 172 -11.09 -8.08 -4.46
N PHE A 173 -11.15 -9.40 -4.42
CA PHE A 173 -12.15 -10.12 -3.67
C PHE A 173 -12.23 -9.68 -2.20
N TYR A 174 -11.07 -9.54 -1.56
CA TYR A 174 -10.98 -9.24 -0.11
C TYR A 174 -11.45 -7.86 0.30
N PHE A 175 -11.46 -6.92 -0.62
CA PHE A 175 -11.95 -5.57 -0.37
C PHE A 175 -13.29 -5.31 -1.07
N ASN A 176 -13.96 -6.36 -1.53
CA ASN A 176 -15.23 -6.30 -2.26
C ASN A 176 -15.19 -5.29 -3.42
N LYS A 177 -14.04 -5.24 -4.11
CA LYS A 177 -13.80 -4.36 -5.26
C LYS A 177 -13.95 -5.16 -6.53
N HIS A 178 -15.06 -5.01 -7.23
CA HIS A 178 -15.39 -5.79 -8.41
C HIS A 178 -15.57 -4.94 -9.66
N ASP A 179 -15.81 -3.65 -9.49
CA ASP A 179 -16.24 -2.71 -10.50
C ASP A 179 -15.24 -1.54 -10.73
N ASN A 180 -14.06 -1.61 -10.10
CA ASN A 180 -13.04 -0.62 -10.33
C ASN A 180 -12.50 -0.72 -11.76
N ARG A 181 -12.79 0.27 -12.55
CA ARG A 181 -12.21 0.50 -13.86
C ARG A 181 -11.53 1.87 -13.83
N ILE A 182 -10.30 1.92 -14.31
CA ILE A 182 -9.69 3.20 -14.64
C ILE A 182 -10.02 3.43 -16.10
N GLU A 183 -10.90 4.38 -16.33
CA GLU A 183 -11.08 4.88 -17.69
C GLU A 183 -9.81 5.63 -18.02
N ILE A 184 -9.18 5.28 -19.15
CA ILE A 184 -8.09 6.07 -19.72
C ILE A 184 -8.75 7.32 -20.31
N VAL A 185 -9.15 8.22 -19.42
CA VAL A 185 -9.70 9.51 -19.82
C VAL A 185 -8.55 10.39 -20.29
N ASN A 186 -8.82 11.25 -21.26
CA ASN A 186 -7.86 12.24 -21.73
C ASN A 186 -7.17 12.94 -20.55
N GLY A 187 -5.84 12.89 -20.52
CA GLY A 187 -5.02 13.52 -19.51
C GLY A 187 -4.50 12.60 -18.39
N THR A 188 -5.07 11.40 -18.13
CA THR A 188 -4.56 10.52 -17.07
C THR A 188 -3.12 10.08 -17.32
N VAL A 189 -2.82 9.66 -18.54
CA VAL A 189 -1.47 9.25 -18.97
C VAL A 189 -0.51 10.43 -18.86
N GLU A 190 -0.91 11.61 -19.32
CA GLU A 190 -0.11 12.83 -19.26
C GLU A 190 0.21 13.26 -17.82
N GLN A 191 -0.77 13.22 -16.92
CA GLN A 191 -0.54 13.51 -15.49
C GLN A 191 0.41 12.49 -14.85
N MET A 192 0.31 11.23 -15.22
CA MET A 192 1.24 10.19 -14.76
C MET A 192 2.66 10.44 -15.32
N HIS A 193 2.81 10.84 -16.58
CA HIS A 193 4.11 11.22 -17.16
C HIS A 193 4.73 12.37 -16.36
N ARG A 194 4.02 13.48 -16.18
CA ARG A 194 4.46 14.64 -15.40
C ARG A 194 4.87 14.25 -13.98
N PHE A 195 4.09 13.38 -13.34
CA PHE A 195 4.40 12.93 -12.00
C PHE A 195 5.67 12.06 -11.93
N ILE A 196 5.86 11.14 -12.88
CA ILE A 196 7.08 10.31 -12.96
C ILE A 196 8.31 11.20 -13.19
N GLU A 197 8.22 12.19 -14.06
CA GLU A 197 9.28 13.17 -14.30
C GLU A 197 9.59 13.98 -13.05
N ALA A 198 8.57 14.47 -12.35
CA ALA A 198 8.75 15.20 -11.08
C ALA A 198 9.48 14.35 -10.03
N LEU A 199 9.17 13.04 -9.95
CA LEU A 199 9.86 12.11 -9.07
C LEU A 199 11.33 11.89 -9.46
N LEU A 200 11.64 11.74 -10.76
CA LEU A 200 13.01 11.60 -11.26
C LEU A 200 13.83 12.88 -11.02
N GLN A 201 13.20 14.03 -11.15
CA GLN A 201 13.80 15.36 -10.94
C GLN A 201 13.70 15.85 -9.50
N SER A 202 13.28 15.01 -8.56
CA SER A 202 13.07 15.38 -7.16
C SER A 202 14.23 16.22 -6.59
N LYS A 203 13.89 17.39 -6.06
CA LYS A 203 14.81 18.35 -5.42
C LYS A 203 14.67 18.36 -3.90
N ARG A 204 14.12 17.29 -3.31
CA ARG A 204 13.96 17.21 -1.84
C ARG A 204 15.30 17.41 -1.13
N LYS A 205 15.29 18.14 -0.02
CA LYS A 205 16.49 18.43 0.78
C LYS A 205 17.11 17.15 1.34
N GLU A 206 16.29 16.25 1.88
CA GLU A 206 16.75 14.97 2.41
C GLU A 206 17.10 13.99 1.29
N LEU A 207 18.35 13.59 1.19
CA LEU A 207 18.85 12.64 0.19
C LEU A 207 18.06 11.31 0.23
N LYS A 208 17.71 10.83 1.44
CA LYS A 208 16.92 9.61 1.62
C LYS A 208 15.56 9.71 0.94
N LEU A 209 14.85 10.83 1.07
CA LEU A 209 13.56 11.04 0.42
C LEU A 209 13.72 11.18 -1.09
N ARG A 210 14.77 11.84 -1.54
CA ARG A 210 15.09 11.97 -2.98
C ARG A 210 15.32 10.62 -3.65
N ILE A 211 16.13 9.75 -3.03
CA ILE A 211 16.35 8.37 -3.53
C ILE A 211 15.05 7.56 -3.53
N LYS A 212 14.22 7.74 -2.52
CA LYS A 212 12.89 7.08 -2.49
C LYS A 212 11.99 7.58 -3.63
N ASP A 213 12.03 8.86 -3.96
CA ASP A 213 11.25 9.40 -5.10
C ASP A 213 11.72 8.78 -6.42
N TRP A 214 13.02 8.65 -6.66
CA TRP A 214 13.53 7.94 -7.84
C TRP A 214 13.03 6.50 -7.94
N GLY A 215 13.05 5.76 -6.83
CA GLY A 215 12.48 4.42 -6.78
C GLY A 215 10.96 4.41 -7.02
N ARG A 216 10.25 5.44 -6.55
CA ARG A 216 8.81 5.62 -6.82
C ARG A 216 8.51 5.94 -8.28
N ALA A 217 9.42 6.62 -8.98
CA ALA A 217 9.27 6.85 -10.41
C ALA A 217 9.11 5.52 -11.16
N TYR A 218 9.96 4.54 -10.85
CA TYR A 218 9.83 3.21 -11.46
C TYR A 218 8.57 2.45 -11.01
N ILE A 219 8.13 2.61 -9.76
CA ILE A 219 6.85 2.05 -9.29
C ILE A 219 5.71 2.65 -10.11
N ASN A 220 5.75 3.97 -10.36
CA ASN A 220 4.71 4.67 -11.11
C ASN A 220 4.74 4.36 -12.61
N LEU A 221 5.90 4.07 -13.19
CA LEU A 221 5.97 3.48 -14.52
C LEU A 221 5.16 2.18 -14.61
N GLY A 222 5.32 1.30 -13.63
CA GLY A 222 4.54 0.06 -13.58
C GLY A 222 3.04 0.29 -13.33
N ILE A 223 2.67 1.33 -12.57
CA ILE A 223 1.27 1.74 -12.40
C ILE A 223 0.70 2.25 -13.72
N LEU A 224 1.44 3.08 -14.44
CA LEU A 224 1.04 3.59 -15.76
C LEU A 224 0.80 2.44 -16.74
N ARG A 225 1.74 1.49 -16.83
CA ARG A 225 1.59 0.30 -17.68
C ARG A 225 0.36 -0.54 -17.28
N HIS A 226 0.11 -0.69 -15.98
CA HIS A 226 -1.09 -1.38 -15.50
C HIS A 226 -2.38 -0.67 -15.94
N ILE A 227 -2.43 0.67 -15.85
CA ILE A 227 -3.55 1.47 -16.33
C ILE A 227 -3.77 1.26 -17.85
N GLN A 228 -2.70 1.14 -18.61
CA GLN A 228 -2.71 0.88 -20.06
C GLN A 228 -2.98 -0.60 -20.41
N GLY A 229 -3.16 -1.47 -19.43
CA GLY A 229 -3.38 -2.90 -19.67
C GLY A 229 -2.14 -3.70 -20.05
N GLU A 230 -0.96 -3.10 -19.89
CA GLU A 230 0.31 -3.73 -20.26
C GLU A 230 0.83 -4.70 -19.21
N GLN A 231 1.66 -5.64 -19.66
CA GLN A 231 2.28 -6.64 -18.78
C GLN A 231 3.22 -6.03 -17.72
N ARG A 232 3.40 -6.77 -16.64
CA ARG A 232 4.29 -6.37 -15.53
C ARG A 232 5.73 -6.18 -15.98
N LEU A 233 6.38 -5.17 -15.43
CA LEU A 233 7.82 -4.90 -15.66
C LEU A 233 8.74 -5.97 -15.03
N ILE A 234 8.33 -6.57 -13.94
CA ILE A 234 9.07 -7.60 -13.19
C ILE A 234 8.07 -8.67 -12.74
N PRO A 235 8.42 -9.97 -12.80
CA PRO A 235 7.56 -11.07 -12.39
C PRO A 235 7.02 -10.92 -10.96
N CYS A 236 5.83 -11.44 -10.72
CA CYS A 236 5.16 -11.37 -9.43
C CYS A 236 5.75 -12.37 -8.42
N GLY A 237 6.08 -11.90 -7.22
CA GLY A 237 6.54 -12.73 -6.11
C GLY A 237 5.47 -13.04 -5.05
N ALA A 238 4.19 -12.84 -5.36
CA ALA A 238 3.09 -13.13 -4.44
C ALA A 238 3.07 -14.63 -4.07
N GLY A 239 2.76 -14.97 -2.83
CA GLY A 239 2.81 -16.35 -2.32
C GLY A 239 4.22 -16.93 -2.12
N LYS A 240 5.27 -16.17 -2.50
CA LYS A 240 6.69 -16.55 -2.28
C LYS A 240 7.42 -15.49 -1.46
N ASP A 241 7.37 -14.25 -1.89
CA ASP A 241 8.07 -13.11 -1.30
C ASP A 241 7.19 -12.27 -0.38
N VAL A 242 5.89 -12.33 -0.61
CA VAL A 242 4.86 -11.68 0.17
C VAL A 242 3.65 -12.60 0.31
N PHE A 243 3.05 -12.57 1.50
CA PHE A 243 1.76 -13.20 1.77
C PHE A 243 0.79 -12.19 2.36
N PHE A 244 -0.47 -12.56 2.35
CA PHE A 244 -1.55 -11.76 2.92
C PHE A 244 -2.24 -12.57 4.01
N LEU A 245 -2.64 -11.91 5.09
CA LEU A 245 -3.42 -12.46 6.17
C LEU A 245 -4.72 -11.68 6.27
N ASP A 246 -5.84 -12.36 6.14
CA ASP A 246 -7.15 -11.74 6.23
C ASP A 246 -7.65 -11.62 7.69
N PRO A 247 -8.74 -10.88 7.97
CA PRO A 247 -9.27 -10.73 9.33
C PRO A 247 -9.74 -12.04 9.96
N TYR A 248 -9.97 -13.05 9.14
CA TYR A 248 -10.49 -14.34 9.58
C TYR A 248 -9.40 -15.39 9.84
N GLY A 249 -8.13 -15.03 9.69
CA GLY A 249 -6.99 -15.91 9.94
C GLY A 249 -6.47 -16.66 8.72
N LYS A 250 -7.04 -16.43 7.54
CA LYS A 250 -6.61 -17.12 6.31
C LYS A 250 -5.36 -16.49 5.74
N ILE A 251 -4.40 -17.34 5.42
CA ILE A 251 -3.19 -16.95 4.67
C ILE A 251 -3.49 -17.08 3.17
N LEU A 252 -3.14 -16.05 2.43
CA LEU A 252 -3.44 -15.90 1.01
C LEU A 252 -2.17 -15.64 0.22
N ALA A 253 -2.08 -16.23 -0.95
CA ALA A 253 -0.99 -15.95 -1.87
C ALA A 253 -1.11 -14.56 -2.49
N CYS A 254 -2.33 -14.09 -2.79
CA CYS A 254 -2.59 -12.80 -3.42
C CYS A 254 -3.89 -12.19 -2.88
N ASN A 255 -3.92 -10.88 -2.69
CA ASN A 255 -5.13 -10.15 -2.30
C ASN A 255 -5.85 -9.46 -3.48
N GLY A 256 -5.27 -9.50 -4.67
CA GLY A 256 -5.84 -8.91 -5.89
C GLY A 256 -6.46 -9.93 -6.85
N SER A 257 -6.56 -11.21 -6.47
CA SER A 257 -7.23 -12.23 -7.26
C SER A 257 -8.75 -12.07 -7.20
N GLU A 258 -9.44 -12.46 -8.28
CA GLU A 258 -10.91 -12.42 -8.36
C GLU A 258 -11.56 -13.48 -7.45
N ILE A 259 -10.88 -14.60 -7.29
CA ILE A 259 -11.24 -15.65 -6.34
C ILE A 259 -10.10 -15.82 -5.31
N PRO A 260 -10.41 -16.20 -4.07
CA PRO A 260 -9.40 -16.39 -3.04
C PRO A 260 -8.39 -17.49 -3.39
N TRP A 261 -7.11 -17.16 -3.33
CA TRP A 261 -6.02 -18.16 -3.42
C TRP A 261 -5.48 -18.44 -2.02
N ILE A 262 -6.29 -19.21 -1.27
CA ILE A 262 -6.04 -19.54 0.13
C ILE A 262 -4.91 -20.57 0.20
N MET A 263 -3.99 -20.36 1.15
CA MET A 263 -2.88 -21.27 1.47
C MET A 263 -3.15 -22.08 2.74
N GLY A 264 -4.02 -21.59 3.64
CA GLY A 264 -4.42 -22.23 4.88
C GLY A 264 -4.94 -21.22 5.91
N ASP A 265 -5.22 -21.69 7.14
CA ASP A 265 -5.79 -20.91 8.23
C ASP A 265 -4.90 -20.98 9.47
N LEU A 266 -4.50 -19.81 10.02
CA LEU A 266 -3.68 -19.70 11.23
C LEU A 266 -4.42 -20.14 12.50
N ARG A 267 -5.76 -20.19 12.47
CA ARG A 267 -6.53 -20.75 13.58
C ARG A 267 -6.27 -22.24 13.73
N GLU A 268 -6.10 -22.95 12.64
CA GLU A 268 -5.99 -24.41 12.58
C GLU A 268 -4.54 -24.91 12.63
N LYS A 269 -3.64 -24.22 11.89
CA LYS A 269 -2.28 -24.69 11.68
C LYS A 269 -1.24 -23.59 11.98
N SER A 270 0.00 -23.98 12.28
CA SER A 270 1.12 -23.05 12.34
C SER A 270 1.47 -22.52 10.94
N PHE A 271 2.07 -21.33 10.86
CA PHE A 271 2.49 -20.75 9.59
C PHE A 271 3.41 -21.68 8.79
N ALA A 272 4.34 -22.35 9.43
CA ALA A 272 5.25 -23.28 8.75
C ALA A 272 4.50 -24.42 8.06
N LYS A 273 3.56 -25.07 8.78
CA LYS A 273 2.72 -26.13 8.21
C LYS A 273 1.86 -25.65 7.04
N ILE A 274 1.32 -24.43 7.14
CA ILE A 274 0.57 -23.80 6.03
C ILE A 274 1.49 -23.55 4.86
N TRP A 275 2.68 -22.99 5.09
CA TRP A 275 3.59 -22.57 4.04
C TRP A 275 4.11 -23.72 3.19
N GLU A 276 4.26 -24.90 3.79
CA GLU A 276 4.75 -26.13 3.16
C GLU A 276 3.64 -27.06 2.65
N SER A 277 2.38 -26.66 2.79
CA SER A 277 1.22 -27.48 2.40
C SER A 277 1.02 -27.56 0.89
N LEU A 278 0.28 -28.58 0.44
CA LEU A 278 -0.14 -28.75 -0.95
C LEU A 278 -1.06 -27.61 -1.40
N GLU A 279 -1.91 -27.10 -0.50
CA GLU A 279 -2.77 -25.96 -0.77
C GLU A 279 -1.93 -24.71 -1.08
N ALA A 280 -0.87 -24.48 -0.31
CA ALA A 280 0.05 -23.37 -0.55
C ALA A 280 0.82 -23.53 -1.86
N GLU A 281 1.23 -24.75 -2.20
CA GLU A 281 1.85 -25.05 -3.49
C GLU A 281 0.87 -24.78 -4.65
N GLY A 282 -0.36 -25.26 -4.53
CA GLY A 282 -1.43 -25.00 -5.50
C GLY A 282 -1.68 -23.51 -5.70
N ALA A 283 -1.74 -22.72 -4.61
CA ALA A 283 -1.90 -21.26 -4.67
C ALA A 283 -0.69 -20.58 -5.37
N ARG A 284 0.53 -21.03 -5.10
CA ARG A 284 1.75 -20.54 -5.80
C ARG A 284 1.77 -20.88 -7.29
N LYS A 285 1.28 -22.05 -7.68
CA LYS A 285 1.12 -22.44 -9.10
C LYS A 285 0.14 -21.50 -9.80
N LYS A 286 -0.98 -21.13 -9.15
CA LYS A 286 -1.92 -20.12 -9.69
C LYS A 286 -1.26 -18.76 -9.87
N VAL A 287 -0.42 -18.31 -8.91
CA VAL A 287 0.36 -17.06 -9.07
C VAL A 287 1.35 -17.15 -10.23
N ALA A 288 2.06 -18.27 -10.38
CA ALA A 288 3.05 -18.46 -11.43
C ALA A 288 2.43 -18.41 -12.84
N ASN A 289 1.20 -18.92 -12.97
CA ASN A 289 0.44 -18.93 -14.23
C ASN A 289 -0.45 -17.67 -14.41
N CYS A 290 -0.34 -16.69 -13.51
CA CYS A 290 -1.14 -15.48 -13.59
C CYS A 290 -0.62 -14.55 -14.67
N ASN A 291 -1.45 -14.28 -15.67
CA ASN A 291 -1.16 -13.39 -16.80
C ASN A 291 -1.81 -12.00 -16.69
N ARG A 292 -2.35 -11.65 -15.52
CA ARG A 292 -3.02 -10.37 -15.31
C ARG A 292 -2.04 -9.20 -15.43
N ALA A 293 -2.42 -8.20 -16.19
CA ALA A 293 -1.76 -6.90 -16.17
C ALA A 293 -2.03 -6.22 -14.82
N CYS A 294 -1.26 -6.54 -13.77
CA CYS A 294 -1.43 -5.91 -12.47
C CYS A 294 -0.09 -5.45 -11.90
N TRP A 295 -0.09 -4.32 -11.19
CA TRP A 295 1.11 -3.76 -10.56
C TRP A 295 0.79 -3.27 -9.14
N MET A 296 0.47 -4.21 -8.26
CA MET A 296 0.23 -3.88 -6.85
C MET A 296 1.55 -3.57 -6.15
N VAL A 297 1.64 -2.42 -5.52
CA VAL A 297 2.86 -1.91 -4.85
C VAL A 297 3.39 -2.90 -3.82
N GLY A 298 2.50 -3.60 -3.09
CA GLY A 298 2.88 -4.64 -2.13
C GLY A 298 3.61 -5.83 -2.74
N THR A 299 3.38 -6.15 -4.01
CA THR A 299 4.08 -7.23 -4.74
C THR A 299 5.21 -6.71 -5.62
N ALA A 300 5.13 -5.47 -6.09
CA ALA A 300 6.15 -4.85 -6.94
C ALA A 300 7.44 -4.55 -6.17
N ARG A 301 7.34 -3.97 -4.97
CA ARG A 301 8.52 -3.64 -4.14
C ARG A 301 9.41 -4.84 -3.80
N PRO A 302 8.89 -5.98 -3.34
CA PRO A 302 9.71 -7.19 -3.15
C PRO A 302 10.40 -7.64 -4.43
N ALA A 303 9.70 -7.62 -5.56
CA ALA A 303 10.24 -7.98 -6.87
C ALA A 303 11.40 -7.05 -7.30
N MET A 304 11.22 -5.74 -7.16
CA MET A 304 12.27 -4.74 -7.41
C MET A 304 13.51 -4.96 -6.54
N ARG A 305 13.32 -5.37 -5.28
CA ARG A 305 14.47 -5.65 -4.38
C ARG A 305 15.24 -6.91 -4.73
N LYS A 306 14.62 -7.88 -5.40
CA LYS A 306 15.30 -9.07 -5.92
C LYS A 306 16.08 -8.79 -7.19
N GLN A 307 15.61 -7.86 -8.00
CA GLN A 307 16.21 -7.48 -9.28
C GLN A 307 16.47 -5.96 -9.31
N PRO A 308 17.33 -5.44 -8.40
CA PRO A 308 17.50 -3.99 -8.21
C PRO A 308 18.14 -3.29 -9.41
N TRP A 309 18.88 -4.03 -10.25
CA TRP A 309 19.50 -3.50 -11.47
C TRP A 309 18.47 -3.02 -12.50
N ILE A 310 17.29 -3.66 -12.58
CA ILE A 310 16.24 -3.27 -13.55
C ILE A 310 15.74 -1.85 -13.27
N PRO A 311 15.19 -1.52 -12.08
CA PRO A 311 14.79 -0.15 -11.79
C PRO A 311 15.97 0.82 -11.78
N LEU A 312 17.15 0.42 -11.30
CA LEU A 312 18.31 1.30 -11.24
C LEU A 312 18.75 1.73 -12.65
N PHE A 313 18.89 0.80 -13.59
CA PHE A 313 19.24 1.11 -14.97
C PHE A 313 18.23 2.05 -15.62
N TRP A 314 16.93 1.77 -15.45
CA TRP A 314 15.88 2.62 -15.99
C TRP A 314 15.93 4.03 -15.39
N ILE A 315 16.08 4.16 -14.08
CA ILE A 315 16.18 5.46 -13.38
C ILE A 315 17.36 6.25 -13.89
N MET A 316 18.54 5.64 -13.96
CA MET A 316 19.77 6.33 -14.39
C MET A 316 19.66 6.82 -15.84
N ASN A 317 19.21 5.93 -16.75
CA ASN A 317 19.04 6.28 -18.17
C ASN A 317 18.08 7.47 -18.35
N ASN A 318 16.92 7.43 -17.66
CA ASN A 318 15.94 8.50 -17.82
C ASN A 318 16.36 9.81 -17.10
N LYS A 319 17.10 9.74 -16.00
CA LYS A 319 17.70 10.94 -15.40
C LYS A 319 18.72 11.61 -16.33
N ILE A 320 19.50 10.82 -17.06
CA ILE A 320 20.45 11.35 -18.07
C ILE A 320 19.67 12.00 -19.23
N LYS A 321 18.64 11.33 -19.76
CA LYS A 321 17.78 11.91 -20.81
C LYS A 321 17.22 13.26 -20.36
N LEU A 322 16.60 13.32 -19.17
CA LEU A 322 16.04 14.57 -18.62
C LEU A 322 17.09 15.66 -18.40
N ALA A 323 18.29 15.31 -17.96
CA ALA A 323 19.40 16.27 -17.80
C ALA A 323 19.87 16.84 -19.14
N LEU A 324 19.72 16.08 -20.24
CA LEU A 324 20.03 16.51 -21.62
C LEU A 324 18.84 17.16 -22.31
N GLY A 325 17.74 17.43 -21.61
CA GLY A 325 16.52 18.02 -22.20
C GLY A 325 15.78 17.09 -23.18
N ARG A 326 16.03 15.77 -23.10
CA ARG A 326 15.41 14.77 -23.98
C ARG A 326 14.13 14.22 -23.36
N ASP A 327 13.15 13.93 -24.20
CA ASP A 327 11.96 13.25 -23.81
C ASP A 327 12.29 11.81 -23.33
N ILE A 328 11.59 11.36 -22.28
CA ILE A 328 11.75 10.01 -21.74
C ILE A 328 10.66 9.04 -22.21
N TRP A 329 9.65 9.55 -22.92
CA TRP A 329 8.48 8.82 -23.38
C TRP A 329 8.54 8.44 -24.88
N CYS A 330 9.59 8.93 -25.58
CA CYS A 330 9.87 8.64 -26.98
C CYS A 330 10.94 7.56 -27.14
#